data_14e52381d8f9b50e4e97016e3c0ea3b8
#
_entry.id   14e52381d8f9b50e4e97016e3c0ea3b8
#
_cell.length_a   1.000
_cell.length_b   1.000
_cell.length_c   1.000
_cell.angle_alpha   90.00
_cell.angle_beta   90.00
_cell.angle_gamma   90.00
#
_symmetry.space_group_name_H-M   'P 1'
#
loop_
_entity.id
_entity.type
_entity.pdbx_description
1 polymer ?
#
loop_
_entity_poly.entity_id
_entity_poly.type
_entity_poly.pdbx_seq_one_letter_code
_entity_poly.pdbx_strand_id
1 'polypeptide(L)'
;MGYEDLGIPMDRGFVTPNERLHTGVGNIYAIGDIVPGVQLAHRGYQQGRFVAEEIAGLNPIPVEDINVPKVTFTEPEISSVGYTQPKAEEKFGKENIETFEYNLLGNGKSSILGTGGIIKLVREKDGPIVGFHAIGKRISEQIGEGQLIVNWEAYPEDVAQFVHAHPTQNEALGEAAMGPVSYTHLRAHETLRY
;
A
#
# COMPACT_ATOMS: atom_id res chain seq x y z
N MET A 1 5.06 26.13 21.34
CA MET A 1 5.52 26.79 20.10
C MET A 1 4.60 27.95 19.69
N GLY A 2 3.59 28.28 20.49
CA GLY A 2 2.71 29.43 20.24
C GLY A 2 1.65 29.22 19.15
N TYR A 3 1.38 27.96 18.78
CA TYR A 3 0.33 27.65 17.79
C TYR A 3 -1.04 28.04 18.29
N GLU A 4 -1.34 27.74 19.57
CA GLU A 4 -2.58 28.08 20.25
C GLU A 4 -2.79 29.60 20.33
N ASP A 5 -1.73 30.39 20.53
CA ASP A 5 -1.78 31.85 20.58
C ASP A 5 -2.20 32.47 19.23
N LEU A 6 -1.95 31.75 18.13
CA LEU A 6 -2.39 32.11 16.78
C LEU A 6 -3.79 31.61 16.45
N GLY A 7 -4.44 30.86 17.36
CA GLY A 7 -5.73 30.21 17.12
C GLY A 7 -5.67 28.98 16.22
N ILE A 8 -4.47 28.40 16.02
CA ILE A 8 -4.30 27.17 15.24
C ILE A 8 -4.87 26.00 16.05
N PRO A 9 -5.80 25.20 15.48
CA PRO A 9 -6.42 24.09 16.19
C PRO A 9 -5.40 22.99 16.48
N MET A 10 -5.41 22.50 17.74
CA MET A 10 -4.51 21.44 18.22
C MET A 10 -5.32 20.34 18.90
N ASP A 11 -4.92 19.08 18.70
CA ASP A 11 -5.41 17.93 19.49
C ASP A 11 -4.24 17.01 19.83
N ARG A 12 -4.09 16.67 21.13
CA ARG A 12 -3.05 15.76 21.64
C ARG A 12 -1.63 16.03 21.15
N GLY A 13 -1.28 17.31 20.95
CA GLY A 13 0.03 17.72 20.48
C GLY A 13 0.18 17.80 18.96
N PHE A 14 -0.84 17.44 18.20
CA PHE A 14 -0.88 17.59 16.75
C PHE A 14 -1.65 18.83 16.33
N VAL A 15 -1.22 19.47 15.25
CA VAL A 15 -2.03 20.44 14.52
C VAL A 15 -3.12 19.68 13.76
N THR A 16 -4.38 20.12 13.85
CA THR A 16 -5.51 19.47 13.19
C THR A 16 -6.04 20.32 12.02
N PRO A 17 -5.38 20.29 10.84
CA PRO A 17 -5.87 20.98 9.66
C PRO A 17 -7.11 20.29 9.09
N ASN A 18 -7.78 20.95 8.14
CA ASN A 18 -8.83 20.32 7.36
C ASN A 18 -8.25 19.31 6.32
N GLU A 19 -9.11 18.68 5.52
CA GLU A 19 -8.72 17.71 4.48
C GLU A 19 -7.78 18.29 3.40
N ARG A 20 -7.78 19.62 3.24
CA ARG A 20 -6.87 20.32 2.34
C ARG A 20 -5.58 20.78 3.03
N LEU A 21 -5.31 20.28 4.24
CA LEU A 21 -4.14 20.60 5.09
C LEU A 21 -4.07 22.07 5.53
N HIS A 22 -5.15 22.84 5.39
CA HIS A 22 -5.26 24.22 5.83
C HIS A 22 -5.69 24.28 7.30
N THR A 23 -5.02 25.11 8.11
CA THR A 23 -5.29 25.21 9.56
C THR A 23 -6.56 25.96 9.93
N GLY A 24 -7.20 26.63 8.97
CA GLY A 24 -8.30 27.57 9.23
C GLY A 24 -7.84 28.98 9.61
N VAL A 25 -6.54 29.23 9.74
CA VAL A 25 -5.97 30.52 10.16
C VAL A 25 -5.14 31.12 9.02
N GLY A 26 -5.52 32.29 8.54
CA GLY A 26 -4.78 33.01 7.48
C GLY A 26 -4.44 32.10 6.28
N ASN A 27 -3.20 32.15 5.84
CA ASN A 27 -2.67 31.29 4.79
C ASN A 27 -1.72 30.23 5.36
N ILE A 28 -2.07 29.62 6.52
CA ILE A 28 -1.23 28.66 7.22
C ILE A 28 -1.72 27.24 6.93
N TYR A 29 -0.79 26.40 6.45
CA TYR A 29 -0.98 24.98 6.23
C TYR A 29 -0.10 24.19 7.20
N ALA A 30 -0.50 22.96 7.53
CA ALA A 30 0.27 22.06 8.38
C ALA A 30 0.43 20.70 7.69
N ILE A 31 1.66 20.17 7.65
CA ILE A 31 2.02 18.93 6.96
C ILE A 31 3.04 18.11 7.77
N GLY A 32 3.22 16.87 7.36
CA GLY A 32 4.24 15.96 7.92
C GLY A 32 3.87 15.49 9.32
N ASP A 33 4.89 15.32 10.15
CA ASP A 33 4.76 14.67 11.47
C ASP A 33 4.01 15.51 12.52
N ILE A 34 3.78 16.79 12.25
CA ILE A 34 3.00 17.65 13.15
C ILE A 34 1.48 17.53 12.98
N VAL A 35 1.02 16.81 11.94
CA VAL A 35 -0.41 16.51 11.73
C VAL A 35 -0.70 15.04 12.02
N PRO A 36 -1.94 14.68 12.40
CA PRO A 36 -2.31 13.28 12.64
C PRO A 36 -2.06 12.39 11.43
N GLY A 37 -1.76 11.11 11.68
CA GLY A 37 -1.54 10.09 10.65
C GLY A 37 -0.18 9.41 10.77
N VAL A 38 0.28 8.76 9.68
CA VAL A 38 1.56 8.05 9.66
C VAL A 38 2.73 9.03 9.59
N GLN A 39 3.69 8.88 10.51
CA GLN A 39 4.88 9.73 10.61
C GLN A 39 5.98 9.17 9.71
N LEU A 40 5.96 9.58 8.43
CA LEU A 40 6.86 9.11 7.39
C LEU A 40 7.30 10.28 6.50
N ALA A 41 8.59 10.41 6.25
CA ALA A 41 9.17 11.51 5.49
C ALA A 41 8.53 11.66 4.08
N HIS A 42 8.32 10.57 3.37
CA HIS A 42 7.72 10.58 2.03
C HIS A 42 6.23 10.99 2.03
N ARG A 43 5.49 10.76 3.13
CA ARG A 43 4.16 11.34 3.34
C ARG A 43 4.26 12.87 3.41
N GLY A 44 5.17 13.37 4.23
CA GLY A 44 5.41 14.83 4.37
C GLY A 44 5.83 15.47 3.05
N TYR A 45 6.68 14.83 2.24
CA TYR A 45 7.05 15.31 0.91
C TYR A 45 5.83 15.40 -0.02
N GLN A 46 4.99 14.36 -0.05
CA GLN A 46 3.81 14.36 -0.90
C GLN A 46 2.77 15.40 -0.43
N GLN A 47 2.61 15.58 0.88
CA GLN A 47 1.76 16.63 1.44
C GLN A 47 2.29 18.03 1.11
N GLY A 48 3.61 18.23 1.13
CA GLY A 48 4.23 19.50 0.73
C GLY A 48 3.95 19.85 -0.74
N ARG A 49 4.09 18.85 -1.62
CA ARG A 49 3.73 19.01 -3.04
C ARG A 49 2.24 19.30 -3.20
N PHE A 50 1.36 18.55 -2.52
CA PHE A 50 -0.08 18.78 -2.50
C PHE A 50 -0.42 20.21 -2.10
N VAL A 51 0.16 20.74 -1.00
CA VAL A 51 -0.09 22.11 -0.54
C VAL A 51 0.39 23.15 -1.56
N ALA A 52 1.53 22.93 -2.20
CA ALA A 52 2.02 23.83 -3.24
C ALA A 52 1.06 23.89 -4.45
N GLU A 53 0.54 22.77 -4.89
CA GLU A 53 -0.44 22.65 -5.97
C GLU A 53 -1.80 23.25 -5.55
N GLU A 54 -2.21 23.07 -4.28
CA GLU A 54 -3.43 23.67 -3.71
C GLU A 54 -3.36 25.21 -3.73
N ILE A 55 -2.25 25.77 -3.26
CA ILE A 55 -2.01 27.23 -3.28
C ILE A 55 -2.01 27.77 -4.71
N ALA A 56 -1.51 27.00 -5.66
CA ALA A 56 -1.53 27.35 -7.09
C ALA A 56 -2.92 27.19 -7.75
N GLY A 57 -3.94 26.70 -7.04
CA GLY A 57 -5.29 26.51 -7.56
C GLY A 57 -5.46 25.32 -8.50
N LEU A 58 -4.55 24.35 -8.46
CA LEU A 58 -4.57 23.18 -9.34
C LEU A 58 -5.53 22.07 -8.86
N ASN A 59 -6.15 22.23 -7.69
CA ASN A 59 -7.08 21.28 -7.09
C ASN A 59 -6.56 19.84 -7.05
N PRO A 60 -5.39 19.59 -6.41
CA PRO A 60 -4.80 18.26 -6.35
C PRO A 60 -5.63 17.28 -5.51
N ILE A 61 -5.40 15.98 -5.73
CA ILE A 61 -6.02 14.91 -4.94
C ILE A 61 -5.33 14.84 -3.56
N PRO A 62 -6.09 14.81 -2.44
CA PRO A 62 -5.54 14.67 -1.10
C PRO A 62 -4.70 13.40 -0.92
N VAL A 63 -3.69 13.49 -0.05
CA VAL A 63 -2.85 12.33 0.30
C VAL A 63 -3.58 11.48 1.34
N GLU A 64 -3.96 10.28 0.96
CA GLU A 64 -4.60 9.31 1.85
C GLU A 64 -3.55 8.39 2.50
N ASP A 65 -3.57 8.29 3.83
CA ASP A 65 -2.59 7.49 4.59
C ASP A 65 -2.61 5.99 4.25
N ILE A 66 -3.74 5.48 3.75
CA ILE A 66 -3.85 4.08 3.33
C ILE A 66 -2.96 3.78 2.12
N ASN A 67 -2.76 4.76 1.26
CA ASN A 67 -1.98 4.67 0.03
C ASN A 67 -0.49 4.99 0.23
N VAL A 68 -0.09 5.35 1.46
CA VAL A 68 1.32 5.63 1.81
C VAL A 68 2.04 4.32 2.11
N PRO A 69 3.09 3.96 1.35
CA PRO A 69 3.87 2.75 1.62
C PRO A 69 4.63 2.88 2.94
N LYS A 70 4.68 1.80 3.71
CA LYS A 70 5.37 1.71 4.99
C LYS A 70 6.47 0.68 4.89
N VAL A 71 7.68 1.05 5.29
CA VAL A 71 8.83 0.14 5.33
C VAL A 71 9.47 0.20 6.71
N THR A 72 9.72 -0.98 7.28
CA THR A 72 10.55 -1.13 8.48
C THR A 72 11.86 -1.79 8.05
N PHE A 73 12.94 -1.04 8.16
CA PHE A 73 14.30 -1.44 7.75
C PHE A 73 14.97 -2.31 8.82
N THR A 74 14.38 -3.44 9.10
CA THR A 74 14.92 -4.49 9.96
C THR A 74 15.61 -5.56 9.11
N GLU A 75 16.14 -6.63 9.74
CA GLU A 75 16.60 -7.84 9.03
C GLU A 75 15.80 -9.04 9.58
N PRO A 76 14.84 -9.58 8.82
CA PRO A 76 14.38 -9.15 7.49
C PRO A 76 13.57 -7.84 7.52
N GLU A 77 13.50 -7.16 6.37
CA GLU A 77 12.68 -5.95 6.18
C GLU A 77 11.19 -6.31 6.13
N ILE A 78 10.34 -5.32 6.49
CA ILE A 78 8.89 -5.43 6.39
C ILE A 78 8.36 -4.28 5.55
N SER A 79 7.55 -4.58 4.54
CA SER A 79 6.89 -3.59 3.68
C SER A 79 5.38 -3.79 3.65
N SER A 80 4.64 -2.68 3.59
CA SER A 80 3.18 -2.71 3.62
C SER A 80 2.58 -1.47 2.96
N VAL A 81 1.57 -1.67 2.12
CA VAL A 81 0.71 -0.60 1.58
C VAL A 81 -0.72 -1.12 1.45
N GLY A 82 -1.70 -0.22 1.56
CA GLY A 82 -3.12 -0.57 1.52
C GLY A 82 -3.64 -1.15 2.84
N TYR A 83 -4.77 -1.84 2.76
CA TYR A 83 -5.46 -2.40 3.91
C TYR A 83 -4.79 -3.68 4.40
N THR A 84 -4.54 -3.77 5.70
CA THR A 84 -4.28 -5.07 6.33
C THR A 84 -5.55 -5.91 6.31
N GLN A 85 -5.43 -7.24 6.35
CA GLN A 85 -6.60 -8.12 6.34
C GLN A 85 -7.66 -7.71 7.39
N PRO A 86 -7.34 -7.47 8.69
CA PRO A 86 -8.37 -7.06 9.65
C PRO A 86 -9.06 -5.74 9.29
N LYS A 87 -8.32 -4.76 8.76
CA LYS A 87 -8.91 -3.49 8.33
C LYS A 87 -9.76 -3.61 7.07
N ALA A 88 -9.37 -4.49 6.15
CA ALA A 88 -10.19 -4.81 4.98
C ALA A 88 -11.48 -5.52 5.39
N GLU A 89 -11.39 -6.50 6.27
CA GLU A 89 -12.55 -7.22 6.83
C GLU A 89 -13.51 -6.27 7.56
N GLU A 90 -12.99 -5.31 8.32
CA GLU A 90 -13.78 -4.28 9.01
C GLU A 90 -14.51 -3.35 8.01
N LYS A 91 -13.82 -2.96 6.93
CA LYS A 91 -14.35 -2.00 5.96
C LYS A 91 -15.32 -2.62 4.95
N PHE A 92 -15.00 -3.79 4.45
CA PHE A 92 -15.71 -4.42 3.30
C PHE A 92 -16.55 -5.64 3.70
N GLY A 93 -16.43 -6.12 4.95
CA GLY A 93 -17.04 -7.37 5.42
C GLY A 93 -16.09 -8.56 5.27
N LYS A 94 -16.03 -9.40 6.28
CA LYS A 94 -15.09 -10.55 6.34
C LYS A 94 -15.32 -11.54 5.19
N GLU A 95 -16.57 -11.77 4.81
CA GLU A 95 -16.98 -12.67 3.73
C GLU A 95 -16.58 -12.17 2.34
N ASN A 96 -16.25 -10.89 2.23
CA ASN A 96 -15.88 -10.23 0.99
C ASN A 96 -14.35 -10.06 0.86
N ILE A 97 -13.55 -10.59 1.78
CA ILE A 97 -12.09 -10.48 1.74
C ILE A 97 -11.45 -11.84 1.51
N GLU A 98 -10.53 -11.87 0.58
CA GLU A 98 -9.66 -13.02 0.30
C GLU A 98 -8.20 -12.61 0.46
N THR A 99 -7.37 -13.56 0.92
CA THR A 99 -5.94 -13.34 1.05
C THR A 99 -5.15 -14.46 0.36
N PHE A 100 -4.03 -14.09 -0.24
CA PHE A 100 -3.13 -15.00 -0.91
C PHE A 100 -1.71 -14.75 -0.41
N GLU A 101 -1.00 -15.85 -0.11
CA GLU A 101 0.35 -15.79 0.43
C GLU A 101 1.28 -16.62 -0.45
N TYR A 102 2.43 -16.05 -0.78
CA TYR A 102 3.52 -16.74 -1.44
C TYR A 102 4.75 -16.78 -0.54
N ASN A 103 5.28 -17.98 -0.32
CA ASN A 103 6.47 -18.17 0.50
C ASN A 103 7.74 -17.95 -0.35
N LEU A 104 8.59 -17.01 0.06
CA LEU A 104 9.82 -16.66 -0.64
C LEU A 104 10.86 -17.80 -0.70
N LEU A 105 10.71 -18.87 0.08
CA LEU A 105 11.54 -20.07 -0.08
C LEU A 105 11.36 -20.74 -1.44
N GLY A 106 10.22 -20.53 -2.11
CA GLY A 106 9.97 -20.96 -3.49
C GLY A 106 10.55 -20.04 -4.57
N ASN A 107 11.09 -18.87 -4.21
CA ASN A 107 11.62 -17.90 -5.15
C ASN A 107 13.13 -18.09 -5.35
N GLY A 108 13.57 -18.24 -6.60
CA GLY A 108 14.98 -18.50 -6.94
C GLY A 108 15.93 -17.38 -6.50
N LYS A 109 15.53 -16.12 -6.60
CA LYS A 109 16.35 -15.00 -6.14
C LYS A 109 16.49 -14.96 -4.62
N SER A 110 15.42 -15.27 -3.91
CA SER A 110 15.45 -15.37 -2.44
C SER A 110 16.39 -16.48 -1.99
N SER A 111 16.42 -17.62 -2.68
CA SER A 111 17.37 -18.70 -2.44
C SER A 111 18.82 -18.26 -2.66
N ILE A 112 19.10 -17.53 -3.74
CA ILE A 112 20.44 -16.95 -4.00
C ILE A 112 20.85 -15.96 -2.89
N LEU A 113 19.91 -15.19 -2.36
CA LEU A 113 20.15 -14.21 -1.28
C LEU A 113 20.23 -14.88 0.11
N GLY A 114 19.95 -16.17 0.22
CA GLY A 114 19.91 -16.89 1.48
C GLY A 114 18.82 -16.38 2.43
N THR A 115 17.65 -16.01 1.90
CA THR A 115 16.56 -15.42 2.67
C THR A 115 15.26 -16.18 2.44
N GLY A 116 14.41 -16.20 3.49
CA GLY A 116 13.01 -16.57 3.41
C GLY A 116 12.13 -15.34 3.56
N GLY A 117 10.83 -15.59 3.72
CA GLY A 117 9.84 -14.53 3.92
C GLY A 117 8.51 -14.87 3.25
N ILE A 118 7.62 -13.89 3.21
CA ILE A 118 6.27 -14.03 2.67
C ILE A 118 5.89 -12.77 1.91
N ILE A 119 5.18 -12.92 0.81
CA ILE A 119 4.34 -11.89 0.19
C ILE A 119 2.89 -12.26 0.45
N LYS A 120 2.11 -11.32 0.97
CA LYS A 120 0.68 -11.45 1.21
C LYS A 120 -0.08 -10.37 0.45
N LEU A 121 -1.03 -10.80 -0.36
CA LEU A 121 -2.02 -9.95 -1.01
C LEU A 121 -3.35 -10.04 -0.26
N VAL A 122 -4.02 -8.90 -0.13
CA VAL A 122 -5.39 -8.78 0.39
C VAL A 122 -6.24 -8.23 -0.74
N ARG A 123 -7.32 -8.90 -1.10
CA ARG A 123 -8.25 -8.41 -2.13
C ARG A 123 -9.70 -8.44 -1.68
N GLU A 124 -10.53 -7.65 -2.32
CA GLU A 124 -11.96 -7.85 -2.30
C GLU A 124 -12.30 -9.10 -3.14
N LYS A 125 -13.27 -9.86 -2.69
CA LYS A 125 -13.72 -11.05 -3.41
C LYS A 125 -14.21 -10.68 -4.79
N ASP A 126 -13.65 -11.31 -5.82
CA ASP A 126 -13.90 -11.01 -7.22
C ASP A 126 -13.57 -9.54 -7.60
N GLY A 127 -12.76 -8.86 -6.78
CA GLY A 127 -12.41 -7.46 -6.89
C GLY A 127 -10.89 -7.20 -6.93
N PRO A 128 -10.50 -5.92 -6.80
CA PRO A 128 -9.11 -5.51 -6.87
C PRO A 128 -8.30 -5.91 -5.63
N ILE A 129 -6.98 -5.85 -5.77
CA ILE A 129 -6.04 -5.98 -4.67
C ILE A 129 -6.06 -4.66 -3.87
N VAL A 130 -6.45 -4.75 -2.60
CA VAL A 130 -6.59 -3.61 -1.69
C VAL A 130 -5.46 -3.52 -0.66
N GLY A 131 -4.57 -4.50 -0.61
CA GLY A 131 -3.42 -4.51 0.28
C GLY A 131 -2.29 -5.41 -0.18
N PHE A 132 -1.06 -4.91 -0.02
CA PHE A 132 0.19 -5.63 -0.23
C PHE A 132 1.03 -5.58 1.05
N HIS A 133 1.47 -6.73 1.52
CA HIS A 133 2.29 -6.88 2.71
C HIS A 133 3.39 -7.90 2.42
N ALA A 134 4.61 -7.59 2.83
CA ALA A 134 5.73 -8.49 2.61
C ALA A 134 6.75 -8.42 3.75
N ILE A 135 7.41 -9.54 4.00
CA ILE A 135 8.56 -9.65 4.90
C ILE A 135 9.64 -10.46 4.20
N GLY A 136 10.86 -9.96 4.20
CA GLY A 136 12.02 -10.63 3.58
C GLY A 136 13.16 -9.67 3.35
N LYS A 137 14.26 -10.18 2.81
CA LYS A 137 15.42 -9.34 2.48
C LYS A 137 15.12 -8.50 1.23
N ARG A 138 15.44 -7.19 1.28
CA ARG A 138 15.25 -6.24 0.17
C ARG A 138 13.79 -6.05 -0.26
N ILE A 139 12.85 -6.30 0.63
CA ILE A 139 11.42 -6.11 0.35
C ILE A 139 11.07 -4.62 0.20
N SER A 140 11.87 -3.73 0.77
CA SER A 140 11.77 -2.28 0.57
C SER A 140 11.84 -1.84 -0.89
N GLU A 141 12.56 -2.57 -1.74
CA GLU A 141 12.66 -2.27 -3.18
C GLU A 141 11.43 -2.75 -3.97
N GLN A 142 10.67 -3.70 -3.43
CA GLN A 142 9.47 -4.26 -4.08
C GLN A 142 8.20 -3.49 -3.79
N ILE A 143 8.20 -2.67 -2.72
CA ILE A 143 7.01 -1.94 -2.30
C ILE A 143 6.47 -0.98 -3.38
N GLY A 144 7.34 -0.49 -4.26
CA GLY A 144 6.95 0.37 -5.38
C GLY A 144 5.97 -0.30 -6.33
N GLU A 145 6.19 -1.58 -6.68
CA GLU A 145 5.24 -2.36 -7.48
C GLU A 145 3.95 -2.64 -6.69
N GLY A 146 4.04 -3.04 -5.42
CA GLY A 146 2.89 -3.21 -4.55
C GLY A 146 2.06 -1.93 -4.41
N GLN A 147 2.71 -0.76 -4.39
CA GLN A 147 2.05 0.54 -4.35
C GLN A 147 1.26 0.83 -5.63
N LEU A 148 1.84 0.54 -6.80
CA LEU A 148 1.14 0.70 -8.08
C LEU A 148 -0.09 -0.22 -8.15
N ILE A 149 0.06 -1.48 -7.77
CA ILE A 149 -1.02 -2.46 -7.74
C ILE A 149 -2.19 -1.97 -6.89
N VAL A 150 -1.93 -1.53 -5.65
CA VAL A 150 -2.97 -1.08 -4.72
C VAL A 150 -3.59 0.25 -5.17
N ASN A 151 -2.77 1.24 -5.58
CA ASN A 151 -3.27 2.57 -5.94
C ASN A 151 -3.99 2.62 -7.29
N TRP A 152 -3.71 1.67 -8.18
CA TRP A 152 -4.40 1.55 -9.47
C TRP A 152 -5.54 0.54 -9.44
N GLU A 153 -5.86 0.02 -8.25
CA GLU A 153 -6.95 -0.97 -8.08
C GLU A 153 -6.80 -2.16 -9.03
N ALA A 154 -5.54 -2.64 -9.19
CA ALA A 154 -5.25 -3.75 -10.09
C ALA A 154 -5.90 -5.04 -9.59
N TYR A 155 -6.43 -5.82 -10.52
CA TYR A 155 -6.93 -7.16 -10.24
C TYR A 155 -5.78 -8.17 -10.24
N PRO A 156 -5.90 -9.30 -9.54
CA PRO A 156 -4.89 -10.37 -9.59
C PRO A 156 -4.53 -10.79 -11.01
N GLU A 157 -5.50 -10.83 -11.91
CA GLU A 157 -5.33 -11.18 -13.32
C GLU A 157 -4.41 -10.20 -14.06
N ASP A 158 -4.48 -8.91 -13.72
CA ASP A 158 -3.62 -7.87 -14.32
C ASP A 158 -2.16 -8.11 -13.94
N VAL A 159 -1.90 -8.44 -12.67
CA VAL A 159 -0.57 -8.69 -12.13
C VAL A 159 0.00 -10.03 -12.62
N ALA A 160 -0.82 -11.07 -12.65
CA ALA A 160 -0.43 -12.41 -13.06
C ALA A 160 0.01 -12.49 -14.53
N GLN A 161 -0.43 -11.55 -15.37
CA GLN A 161 -0.03 -11.48 -16.78
C GLN A 161 1.33 -10.79 -17.00
N PHE A 162 1.87 -10.10 -15.99
CA PHE A 162 3.16 -9.43 -16.14
C PHE A 162 4.31 -10.45 -16.22
N VAL A 163 5.22 -10.19 -17.16
CA VAL A 163 6.46 -10.97 -17.28
C VAL A 163 7.50 -10.33 -16.37
N HIS A 164 7.69 -10.90 -15.20
CA HIS A 164 8.76 -10.48 -14.29
C HIS A 164 10.11 -11.01 -14.74
N ALA A 165 11.15 -10.21 -14.57
CA ALA A 165 12.52 -10.62 -14.95
C ALA A 165 13.00 -11.77 -14.04
N HIS A 166 13.67 -12.78 -14.65
CA HIS A 166 14.26 -13.91 -13.92
C HIS A 166 15.79 -13.81 -13.85
N PRO A 167 16.44 -14.06 -12.66
CA PRO A 167 15.83 -14.28 -11.37
C PRO A 167 15.66 -12.97 -10.57
N THR A 168 14.47 -12.67 -10.12
CA THR A 168 14.17 -11.52 -9.24
C THR A 168 13.26 -11.93 -8.09
N GLN A 169 13.22 -11.12 -7.02
CA GLN A 169 12.23 -11.33 -5.96
C GLN A 169 10.83 -10.87 -6.39
N ASN A 170 10.71 -9.96 -7.36
CA ASN A 170 9.42 -9.50 -7.89
C ASN A 170 8.61 -10.61 -8.56
N GLU A 171 9.25 -11.67 -9.07
CA GLU A 171 8.54 -12.88 -9.54
C GLU A 171 7.60 -13.42 -8.47
N ALA A 172 7.97 -13.33 -7.19
CA ALA A 172 7.14 -13.80 -6.07
C ALA A 172 5.83 -13.02 -5.94
N LEU A 173 5.77 -11.78 -6.42
CA LEU A 173 4.56 -10.97 -6.44
C LEU A 173 3.60 -11.46 -7.53
N GLY A 174 4.11 -11.76 -8.71
CA GLY A 174 3.37 -12.43 -9.78
C GLY A 174 2.83 -13.79 -9.34
N GLU A 175 3.66 -14.61 -8.67
CA GLU A 175 3.24 -15.91 -8.12
C GLU A 175 2.12 -15.76 -7.08
N ALA A 176 2.21 -14.77 -6.18
CA ALA A 176 1.15 -14.49 -5.22
C ALA A 176 -0.17 -14.09 -5.91
N ALA A 177 -0.08 -13.34 -7.00
CA ALA A 177 -1.25 -12.94 -7.79
C ALA A 177 -1.86 -14.08 -8.61
N MET A 178 -1.07 -15.10 -9.00
CA MET A 178 -1.58 -16.29 -9.68
C MET A 178 -2.42 -17.20 -8.77
N GLY A 179 -2.26 -17.13 -7.46
CA GLY A 179 -3.03 -17.92 -6.50
C GLY A 179 -4.54 -17.84 -6.74
N PRO A 180 -5.16 -16.66 -6.81
CA PRO A 180 -6.58 -16.50 -7.12
C PRO A 180 -6.95 -16.89 -8.56
N VAL A 181 -6.07 -16.61 -9.53
CA VAL A 181 -6.31 -16.86 -10.97
C VAL A 181 -6.32 -18.34 -11.30
N SER A 182 -5.42 -19.14 -10.70
CA SER A 182 -5.37 -20.59 -10.94
C SER A 182 -6.65 -21.32 -10.51
N TYR A 183 -7.37 -20.82 -9.53
CA TYR A 183 -8.67 -21.35 -9.12
C TYR A 183 -9.78 -21.11 -10.14
N THR A 184 -9.76 -19.96 -10.80
CA THR A 184 -10.73 -19.63 -11.86
C THR A 184 -10.43 -20.37 -13.16
N HIS A 185 -9.16 -20.56 -13.53
CA HIS A 185 -8.77 -21.31 -14.72
C HIS A 185 -9.06 -22.82 -14.60
N LEU A 186 -8.86 -23.43 -13.44
CA LEU A 186 -9.22 -24.82 -13.22
C LEU A 186 -10.73 -25.05 -13.34
N ARG A 187 -11.56 -24.11 -12.85
CA ARG A 187 -13.03 -24.19 -13.02
C ARG A 187 -13.46 -24.00 -14.49
N ALA A 188 -12.80 -23.12 -15.25
CA ALA A 188 -13.10 -22.94 -16.68
C ALA A 188 -12.75 -24.18 -17.51
N HIS A 189 -11.67 -24.89 -17.17
CA HIS A 189 -11.31 -26.16 -17.82
C HIS A 189 -12.21 -27.33 -17.45
N GLU A 190 -12.80 -27.34 -16.25
CA GLU A 190 -13.79 -28.35 -15.85
C GLU A 190 -15.13 -28.17 -16.55
N THR A 191 -15.53 -26.93 -16.88
CA THR A 191 -16.77 -26.65 -17.61
C THR A 191 -16.69 -26.90 -19.11
N LEU A 192 -15.51 -27.08 -19.70
CA LEU A 192 -15.30 -27.40 -21.12
C LEU A 192 -15.16 -28.91 -21.42
N ARG A 193 -15.40 -29.76 -20.43
CA ARG A 193 -15.32 -31.24 -20.57
C ARG A 193 -16.69 -31.95 -20.68
N TYR A 194 -17.72 -31.20 -21.10
CA TYR A 194 -19.01 -31.81 -21.44
C TYR A 194 -19.53 -31.30 -22.78
#